data_408e1f987cab95d5c6326bbbbf79d1c5
#
_entry.id   408e1f987cab95d5c6326bbbbf79d1c5
#
_cell.length_a   1.000
_cell.length_b   1.000
_cell.length_c   1.000
_cell.angle_alpha   90.00
_cell.angle_beta   90.00
_cell.angle_gamma   90.00
#
_symmetry.space_group_name_H-M   'P 1'
#
loop_
_entity.id
_entity.type
_entity.pdbx_description
1 polymer ?
#
loop_
_entity_poly.entity_id
_entity_poly.type
_entity_poly.pdbx_seq_one_letter_code
_entity_poly.pdbx_strand_id
1 'polypeptide(L)'
;MLNTGRCGSTTFIKACQHISNYTSSHESLLNKTGQQRLNYPDNHIEADNRLSWFLGQLDKKYSDDAVYVHLKRERQAVAESFSKRIDFGILKAYEQGILLHAEHRLCAFDIAVDYIDTINANIELFLKDKTHKIDVSVETVTTDFPRFWKMIGAQGDLDEAIKEWSINYNAS
;
A
#
# COMPACT_ATOMS: atom_id res chain seq x y z
N MET A 1 6.01 1.15 -0.86
CA MET A 1 4.70 1.80 -0.71
C MET A 1 3.92 1.12 0.41
N LEU A 2 3.33 1.90 1.31
CA LEU A 2 2.54 1.47 2.46
C LEU A 2 1.06 1.75 2.20
N ASN A 3 0.19 0.83 2.58
CA ASN A 3 -1.26 0.95 2.42
C ASN A 3 -2.00 -0.14 3.20
N THR A 4 -3.30 0.00 3.35
CA THR A 4 -4.15 -1.00 4.01
C THR A 4 -4.46 -2.22 3.11
N GLY A 5 -4.24 -2.11 1.81
CA GLY A 5 -4.85 -2.94 0.78
C GLY A 5 -6.16 -2.32 0.27
N ARG A 6 -6.63 -2.77 -0.88
CA ARG A 6 -7.83 -2.26 -1.58
C ARG A 6 -7.79 -0.76 -1.94
N CYS A 7 -6.60 -0.17 -1.91
CA CYS A 7 -6.32 1.24 -2.23
C CYS A 7 -5.77 1.44 -3.64
N GLY A 8 -5.95 0.50 -4.58
CA GLY A 8 -5.44 0.66 -5.95
C GLY A 8 -3.95 0.33 -6.13
N SER A 9 -3.35 -0.48 -5.25
CA SER A 9 -1.93 -0.85 -5.31
C SER A 9 -1.53 -1.54 -6.62
N THR A 10 -2.40 -2.36 -7.19
CA THR A 10 -2.18 -2.98 -8.51
C THR A 10 -2.08 -1.93 -9.61
N THR A 11 -3.02 -0.98 -9.64
CA THR A 11 -3.01 0.14 -10.59
C THR A 11 -1.77 1.01 -10.42
N PHE A 12 -1.39 1.30 -9.16
CA PHE A 12 -0.16 2.06 -8.86
C PHE A 12 1.07 1.39 -9.48
N ILE A 13 1.22 0.06 -9.33
CA ILE A 13 2.35 -0.67 -9.92
C ILE A 13 2.25 -0.73 -11.44
N LYS A 14 1.06 -0.86 -12.01
CA LYS A 14 0.88 -0.77 -13.47
C LYS A 14 1.33 0.60 -14.00
N ALA A 15 0.94 1.67 -13.36
CA ALA A 15 1.41 3.01 -13.69
C ALA A 15 2.95 3.14 -13.54
N CYS A 16 3.55 2.53 -12.50
CA CYS A 16 5.00 2.52 -12.34
C CYS A 16 5.75 1.70 -13.40
N GLN A 17 5.10 0.77 -14.11
CA GLN A 17 5.73 0.02 -15.21
C GLN A 17 6.08 0.90 -16.42
N HIS A 18 5.51 2.11 -16.51
CA HIS A 18 5.88 3.12 -17.53
C HIS A 18 7.13 3.93 -17.15
N ILE A 19 7.73 3.65 -15.96
CA ILE A 19 9.00 4.25 -15.53
C ILE A 19 10.15 3.40 -16.07
N SER A 20 11.12 4.03 -16.73
CA SER A 20 12.24 3.34 -17.37
C SER A 20 13.47 3.18 -16.47
N ASN A 21 13.64 4.04 -15.47
CA ASN A 21 14.80 4.03 -14.56
C ASN A 21 14.51 3.38 -13.19
N TYR A 22 13.34 2.79 -13.00
CA TYR A 22 12.97 1.97 -11.84
C TYR A 22 12.36 0.65 -12.30
N THR A 23 12.58 -0.40 -11.53
CA THR A 23 11.75 -1.61 -11.59
C THR A 23 10.56 -1.48 -10.66
N SER A 24 9.45 -2.15 -10.94
CA SER A 24 8.27 -2.13 -10.09
C SER A 24 7.64 -3.50 -9.94
N SER A 25 7.18 -3.84 -8.74
CA SER A 25 6.55 -5.13 -8.46
C SER A 25 5.45 -5.02 -7.41
N HIS A 26 4.52 -5.95 -7.48
CA HIS A 26 3.44 -6.09 -6.53
C HIS A 26 3.63 -7.37 -5.71
N GLU A 27 3.79 -7.22 -4.39
CA GLU A 27 3.88 -8.33 -3.44
C GLU A 27 5.00 -9.35 -3.78
N SER A 28 6.14 -8.86 -4.29
CA SER A 28 7.19 -9.72 -4.88
C SER A 28 7.91 -10.63 -3.89
N LEU A 29 7.97 -10.25 -2.61
CA LEU A 29 8.69 -10.99 -1.57
C LEU A 29 7.79 -11.64 -0.52
N LEU A 30 6.50 -11.88 -0.82
CA LEU A 30 5.53 -12.45 0.12
C LEU A 30 5.96 -13.77 0.76
N ASN A 31 6.63 -14.62 0.00
CA ASN A 31 7.08 -15.94 0.41
C ASN A 31 8.44 -15.95 1.13
N LYS A 32 9.01 -14.79 1.41
CA LYS A 32 10.30 -14.63 2.10
C LYS A 32 10.09 -14.32 3.59
N THR A 33 11.08 -14.61 4.39
CA THR A 33 11.12 -14.31 5.84
C THR A 33 12.45 -13.67 6.22
N GLY A 34 12.50 -13.08 7.42
CA GLY A 34 13.69 -12.44 7.95
C GLY A 34 14.22 -11.34 7.04
N GLN A 35 15.53 -11.26 6.89
CA GLN A 35 16.17 -10.21 6.07
C GLN A 35 15.77 -10.27 4.58
N GLN A 36 15.46 -11.45 4.07
CA GLN A 36 15.07 -11.62 2.67
C GLN A 36 13.69 -10.99 2.37
N ARG A 37 12.81 -10.88 3.37
CA ARG A 37 11.45 -10.32 3.20
C ARG A 37 11.43 -8.85 2.74
N LEU A 38 12.49 -8.13 3.04
CA LEU A 38 12.64 -6.72 2.71
C LEU A 38 13.84 -6.45 1.80
N ASN A 39 14.42 -7.49 1.15
CA ASN A 39 15.63 -7.32 0.35
C ASN A 39 15.29 -6.93 -1.09
N TYR A 40 14.80 -5.71 -1.26
CA TYR A 40 14.51 -5.13 -2.58
C TYR A 40 15.81 -4.63 -3.24
N PRO A 41 15.92 -4.71 -4.58
CA PRO A 41 17.02 -4.12 -5.31
C PRO A 41 16.97 -2.58 -5.27
N ASP A 42 18.06 -1.94 -5.62
CA ASP A 42 18.10 -0.49 -5.80
C ASP A 42 17.18 -0.06 -6.95
N ASN A 43 16.68 1.17 -6.90
CA ASN A 43 15.76 1.71 -7.88
C ASN A 43 14.53 0.80 -8.12
N HIS A 44 13.95 0.33 -7.02
CA HIS A 44 12.79 -0.55 -7.04
C HIS A 44 11.59 0.06 -6.33
N ILE A 45 10.42 -0.10 -6.94
CA ILE A 45 9.13 0.33 -6.39
C ILE A 45 8.33 -0.92 -6.02
N GLU A 46 8.12 -1.12 -4.74
CA GLU A 46 7.34 -2.26 -4.23
C GLU A 46 6.00 -1.80 -3.68
N ALA A 47 4.94 -2.50 -4.06
CA ALA A 47 3.61 -2.35 -3.49
C ALA A 47 3.20 -3.63 -2.77
N ASP A 48 3.15 -3.57 -1.45
CA ASP A 48 2.71 -4.69 -0.62
C ASP A 48 2.06 -4.14 0.65
N ASN A 49 0.77 -4.37 0.83
CA ASN A 49 0.03 -3.90 2.00
C ASN A 49 0.53 -4.54 3.31
N ARG A 50 1.14 -5.72 3.24
CA ARG A 50 1.71 -6.39 4.41
C ARG A 50 2.96 -5.72 4.94
N LEU A 51 3.61 -4.84 4.18
CA LEU A 51 4.73 -4.02 4.68
C LEU A 51 4.32 -3.15 5.86
N SER A 52 3.05 -2.82 5.99
CA SER A 52 2.49 -2.11 7.14
C SER A 52 2.61 -2.88 8.46
N TRP A 53 2.92 -4.18 8.42
CA TRP A 53 3.24 -5.02 9.58
C TRP A 53 4.73 -5.09 9.89
N PHE A 54 5.58 -4.55 9.01
CA PHE A 54 7.04 -4.61 9.10
C PHE A 54 7.69 -3.24 9.31
N LEU A 55 6.93 -2.23 9.79
CA LEU A 55 7.38 -0.84 9.89
C LEU A 55 8.70 -0.69 10.66
N GLY A 56 8.84 -1.35 11.80
CA GLY A 56 10.08 -1.34 12.56
C GLY A 56 11.26 -2.00 11.84
N GLN A 57 11.02 -3.03 11.02
CA GLN A 57 12.07 -3.64 10.20
C GLN A 57 12.43 -2.77 8.99
N LEU A 58 11.45 -2.10 8.40
CA LEU A 58 11.67 -1.10 7.34
C LEU A 58 12.52 0.05 7.85
N ASP A 59 12.19 0.56 9.06
CA ASP A 59 12.99 1.61 9.69
C ASP A 59 14.44 1.18 9.92
N LYS A 60 14.62 0.01 10.51
CA LYS A 60 15.95 -0.54 10.79
C LYS A 60 16.79 -0.75 9.52
N LYS A 61 16.14 -1.10 8.39
CA LYS A 61 16.84 -1.41 7.15
C LYS A 61 17.08 -0.19 6.26
N TYR A 62 16.09 0.66 6.11
CA TYR A 62 16.08 1.75 5.14
C TYR A 62 16.08 3.14 5.81
N SER A 63 15.72 3.22 7.09
CA SER A 63 15.66 4.48 7.83
C SER A 63 14.94 5.57 7.02
N ASP A 64 15.65 6.64 6.68
CA ASP A 64 15.17 7.75 5.85
C ASP A 64 15.75 7.73 4.41
N ASP A 65 16.47 6.67 4.04
CA ASP A 65 17.08 6.53 2.71
C ASP A 65 16.06 6.11 1.64
N ALA A 66 14.94 5.49 2.05
CA ALA A 66 13.87 5.11 1.14
C ALA A 66 12.81 6.21 0.99
N VAL A 67 12.23 6.32 -0.20
CA VAL A 67 11.01 7.11 -0.41
C VAL A 67 9.79 6.29 0.01
N TYR A 68 9.06 6.78 0.99
CA TYR A 68 7.85 6.15 1.49
C TYR A 68 6.60 6.78 0.87
N VAL A 69 5.83 5.98 0.16
CA VAL A 69 4.53 6.37 -0.36
C VAL A 69 3.44 5.81 0.55
N HIS A 70 2.56 6.66 1.08
CA HIS A 70 1.32 6.25 1.72
C HIS A 70 0.20 6.30 0.68
N LEU A 71 -0.17 5.17 0.12
CA LEU A 71 -1.26 5.08 -0.85
C LEU A 71 -2.59 4.98 -0.10
N LYS A 72 -3.45 5.95 -0.35
CA LYS A 72 -4.75 6.13 0.32
C LYS A 72 -5.91 5.98 -0.66
N ARG A 73 -7.05 5.63 -0.12
CA ARG A 73 -8.34 5.66 -0.79
C ARG A 73 -9.41 5.99 0.25
N GLU A 74 -10.54 6.52 -0.20
CA GLU A 74 -11.66 6.83 0.67
C GLU A 74 -12.00 5.63 1.58
N ARG A 75 -12.09 5.89 2.89
CA ARG A 75 -12.17 4.89 3.97
C ARG A 75 -13.35 3.94 3.81
N GLN A 76 -14.53 4.50 3.48
CA GLN A 76 -15.74 3.71 3.32
C GLN A 76 -15.62 2.78 2.11
N ALA A 77 -15.10 3.27 0.98
CA ALA A 77 -14.89 2.46 -0.22
C ALA A 77 -13.91 1.30 0.00
N VAL A 78 -12.87 1.52 0.82
CA VAL A 78 -11.94 0.46 1.24
C VAL A 78 -12.65 -0.55 2.13
N ALA A 79 -13.42 -0.11 3.14
CA ALA A 79 -14.15 -0.97 4.06
C ALA A 79 -15.19 -1.83 3.32
N GLU A 80 -15.95 -1.25 2.41
CA GLU A 80 -16.91 -1.97 1.57
C GLU A 80 -16.23 -3.02 0.68
N SER A 81 -15.04 -2.69 0.14
CA SER A 81 -14.27 -3.64 -0.65
C SER A 81 -13.72 -4.81 0.17
N PHE A 82 -13.31 -4.55 1.42
CA PHE A 82 -12.84 -5.59 2.34
C PHE A 82 -13.98 -6.44 2.88
N SER A 83 -15.11 -5.86 3.24
CA SER A 83 -16.25 -6.58 3.83
C SER A 83 -16.77 -7.71 2.93
N LYS A 84 -16.64 -7.56 1.60
CA LYS A 84 -16.96 -8.61 0.62
C LYS A 84 -15.95 -9.77 0.64
N ARG A 85 -14.87 -9.68 1.40
CA ARG A 85 -13.72 -10.59 1.41
C ARG A 85 -13.25 -10.93 2.83
N ILE A 86 -14.16 -10.92 3.80
CA ILE A 86 -13.84 -11.18 5.22
C ILE A 86 -13.18 -12.54 5.40
N ASP A 87 -13.58 -13.54 4.64
CA ASP A 87 -13.06 -14.90 4.73
C ASP A 87 -11.72 -15.10 4.02
N PHE A 88 -11.09 -14.06 3.56
CA PHE A 88 -9.89 -14.17 2.75
C PHE A 88 -8.80 -13.14 3.10
N GLY A 89 -7.54 -13.58 3.00
CA GLY A 89 -6.36 -12.72 3.04
C GLY A 89 -6.13 -12.02 4.37
N ILE A 90 -5.74 -10.73 4.29
CA ILE A 90 -5.27 -9.98 5.46
C ILE A 90 -6.39 -9.66 6.45
N LEU A 91 -7.62 -9.45 5.98
CA LEU A 91 -8.73 -9.15 6.87
C LEU A 91 -9.11 -10.37 7.72
N LYS A 92 -9.12 -11.58 7.11
CA LYS A 92 -9.28 -12.82 7.85
C LYS A 92 -8.17 -13.02 8.89
N ALA A 93 -6.93 -12.75 8.50
CA ALA A 93 -5.80 -12.87 9.43
C ALA A 93 -5.92 -11.87 10.60
N TYR A 94 -6.39 -10.66 10.33
CA TYR A 94 -6.65 -9.64 11.36
C TYR A 94 -7.77 -10.08 12.31
N GLU A 95 -8.90 -10.48 11.78
CA GLU A 95 -10.05 -10.96 12.56
C GLU A 95 -9.67 -12.17 13.44
N GLN A 96 -8.99 -13.16 12.87
CA GLN A 96 -8.66 -14.40 13.58
C GLN A 96 -7.42 -14.29 14.47
N GLY A 97 -6.40 -13.53 14.05
CA GLY A 97 -5.11 -13.48 14.73
C GLY A 97 -4.91 -12.28 15.65
N ILE A 98 -5.60 -11.17 15.42
CA ILE A 98 -5.49 -9.95 16.22
C ILE A 98 -6.72 -9.77 17.11
N LEU A 99 -7.93 -9.83 16.53
CA LEU A 99 -9.17 -9.67 17.28
C LEU A 99 -9.62 -10.97 18.00
N LEU A 100 -8.92 -12.09 17.76
CA LEU A 100 -9.19 -13.42 18.36
C LEU A 100 -10.67 -13.83 18.23
N HIS A 101 -11.21 -13.71 17.00
CA HIS A 101 -12.63 -13.96 16.74
C HIS A 101 -13.53 -13.02 17.54
N ALA A 102 -13.31 -11.72 17.35
CA ALA A 102 -14.11 -10.67 18.00
C ALA A 102 -15.58 -11.08 18.16
N GLU A 103 -16.16 -10.69 19.25
CA GLU A 103 -17.54 -11.12 19.64
C GLU A 103 -18.44 -11.22 18.42
N HIS A 104 -19.24 -12.26 18.31
CA HIS A 104 -20.17 -12.61 17.20
C HIS A 104 -21.12 -11.48 16.74
N ARG A 105 -20.97 -10.27 17.27
CA ARG A 105 -21.76 -9.07 16.97
C ARG A 105 -21.11 -8.12 15.97
N LEU A 106 -19.81 -8.25 15.68
CA LEU A 106 -19.16 -7.39 14.74
C LEU A 106 -19.43 -7.86 13.31
N CYS A 107 -19.96 -6.96 12.48
CA CYS A 107 -20.11 -7.27 11.06
C CYS A 107 -18.77 -7.11 10.32
N ALA A 108 -18.69 -7.72 9.14
CA ALA A 108 -17.48 -7.65 8.30
C ALA A 108 -17.04 -6.22 7.99
N PHE A 109 -17.99 -5.29 7.89
CA PHE A 109 -17.70 -3.88 7.66
C PHE A 109 -17.02 -3.24 8.88
N ASP A 110 -17.52 -3.49 10.10
CA ASP A 110 -16.93 -2.95 11.33
C ASP A 110 -15.49 -3.46 11.54
N ILE A 111 -15.25 -4.75 11.27
CA ILE A 111 -13.90 -5.35 11.32
C ILE A 111 -12.99 -4.69 10.28
N ALA A 112 -13.49 -4.45 9.07
CA ALA A 112 -12.73 -3.78 8.02
C ALA A 112 -12.37 -2.34 8.41
N VAL A 113 -13.32 -1.61 9.00
CA VAL A 113 -13.11 -0.25 9.50
C VAL A 113 -12.03 -0.21 10.59
N ASP A 114 -12.13 -1.07 11.59
CA ASP A 114 -11.15 -1.17 12.67
C ASP A 114 -9.73 -1.50 12.13
N TYR A 115 -9.65 -2.45 11.20
CA TYR A 115 -8.40 -2.79 10.51
C TYR A 115 -7.80 -1.57 9.78
N ILE A 116 -8.61 -0.86 8.99
CA ILE A 116 -8.16 0.29 8.19
C ILE A 116 -7.64 1.39 9.11
N ASP A 117 -8.39 1.73 10.17
CA ASP A 117 -8.01 2.77 11.11
C ASP A 117 -6.71 2.42 11.84
N THR A 118 -6.59 1.17 12.30
CA THR A 118 -5.39 0.67 12.98
C THR A 118 -4.16 0.74 12.08
N ILE A 119 -4.27 0.26 10.84
CA ILE A 119 -3.13 0.25 9.91
C ILE A 119 -2.75 1.66 9.49
N ASN A 120 -3.71 2.54 9.19
CA ASN A 120 -3.41 3.92 8.83
C ASN A 120 -2.74 4.66 9.99
N ALA A 121 -3.23 4.52 11.22
CA ALA A 121 -2.61 5.12 12.40
C ALA A 121 -1.15 4.68 12.58
N ASN A 122 -0.86 3.38 12.38
CA ASN A 122 0.50 2.85 12.44
C ASN A 122 1.39 3.41 11.34
N ILE A 123 0.90 3.49 10.09
CA ILE A 123 1.63 4.08 8.97
C ILE A 123 1.91 5.57 9.23
N GLU A 124 0.92 6.33 9.68
CA GLU A 124 1.05 7.76 9.97
C GLU A 124 2.08 8.02 11.08
N LEU A 125 2.04 7.22 12.15
CA LEU A 125 3.04 7.29 13.22
C LEU A 125 4.46 6.99 12.70
N PHE A 126 4.61 5.92 11.89
CA PHE A 126 5.88 5.57 11.27
C PHE A 126 6.43 6.66 10.35
N LEU A 127 5.56 7.29 9.58
CA LEU A 127 5.92 8.34 8.64
C LEU A 127 6.13 9.71 9.28
N LYS A 128 5.77 9.90 10.56
CA LYS A 128 5.79 11.21 11.22
C LYS A 128 7.10 11.94 11.02
N ASP A 129 8.21 11.26 11.25
CA ASP A 129 9.55 11.84 11.24
C ASP A 129 10.35 11.49 9.95
N LYS A 130 9.73 10.87 8.95
CA LYS A 130 10.37 10.59 7.67
C LYS A 130 10.40 11.84 6.79
N THR A 131 11.55 12.14 6.17
CA THR A 131 11.73 13.30 5.28
C THR A 131 11.32 12.98 3.85
N HIS A 132 11.62 11.74 3.39
CA HIS A 132 11.29 11.28 2.04
C HIS A 132 9.96 10.51 2.03
N LYS A 133 8.86 11.24 2.14
CA LYS A 133 7.51 10.68 2.14
C LYS A 133 6.55 11.46 1.27
N ILE A 134 5.54 10.78 0.75
CA ILE A 134 4.45 11.39 0.00
C ILE A 134 3.14 10.62 0.20
N ASP A 135 2.04 11.34 0.36
CA ASP A 135 0.70 10.78 0.27
C ASP A 135 0.25 10.79 -1.19
N VAL A 136 -0.31 9.67 -1.64
CA VAL A 136 -0.97 9.52 -2.94
C VAL A 136 -2.37 8.98 -2.68
N SER A 137 -3.40 9.73 -3.06
CA SER A 137 -4.79 9.30 -2.96
C SER A 137 -5.34 8.91 -4.32
N VAL A 138 -6.13 7.83 -4.35
CA VAL A 138 -6.82 7.40 -5.58
C VAL A 138 -7.73 8.51 -6.11
N GLU A 139 -8.36 9.27 -5.21
CA GLU A 139 -9.30 10.33 -5.53
C GLU A 139 -8.62 11.57 -6.16
N THR A 140 -7.35 11.79 -5.86
CA THR A 140 -6.56 12.93 -6.35
C THR A 140 -5.33 12.49 -7.15
N VAL A 141 -5.35 11.27 -7.66
CA VAL A 141 -4.19 10.62 -8.28
C VAL A 141 -3.62 11.37 -9.48
N THR A 142 -4.45 12.05 -10.25
CA THR A 142 -4.01 12.88 -11.39
C THR A 142 -3.11 14.03 -10.96
N THR A 143 -3.18 14.45 -9.70
CA THR A 143 -2.30 15.45 -9.10
C THR A 143 -1.16 14.81 -8.30
N ASP A 144 -1.47 13.77 -7.52
CA ASP A 144 -0.50 13.19 -6.59
C ASP A 144 0.52 12.28 -7.27
N PHE A 145 0.12 11.50 -8.28
CA PHE A 145 1.05 10.62 -8.98
C PHE A 145 2.14 11.38 -9.76
N PRO A 146 1.87 12.48 -10.46
CA PRO A 146 2.92 13.34 -11.03
C PRO A 146 3.88 13.93 -9.99
N ARG A 147 3.40 14.24 -8.78
CA ARG A 147 4.26 14.71 -7.68
C ARG A 147 5.19 13.60 -7.20
N PHE A 148 4.65 12.37 -7.03
CA PHE A 148 5.46 11.18 -6.74
C PHE A 148 6.50 10.95 -7.83
N TRP A 149 6.10 10.95 -9.10
CA TRP A 149 6.98 10.78 -10.26
C TRP A 149 8.16 11.75 -10.23
N LYS A 150 7.88 13.04 -10.02
CA LYS A 150 8.91 14.08 -9.89
C LYS A 150 9.80 13.86 -8.66
N MET A 151 9.22 13.47 -7.53
CA MET A 151 9.95 13.27 -6.28
C MET A 151 11.03 12.20 -6.39
N ILE A 152 10.75 11.11 -7.09
CA ILE A 152 11.71 10.01 -7.30
C ILE A 152 12.63 10.22 -8.52
N GLY A 153 12.46 11.31 -9.26
CA GLY A 153 13.21 11.55 -10.51
C GLY A 153 12.90 10.50 -11.59
N ALA A 154 11.66 10.05 -11.66
CA ALA A 154 11.24 9.03 -12.62
C ALA A 154 11.42 9.53 -14.07
N GLN A 155 11.87 8.61 -14.94
CA GLN A 155 11.98 8.80 -16.38
C GLN A 155 11.03 7.82 -17.07
N GLY A 156 10.44 8.19 -18.19
CA GLY A 156 9.51 7.34 -18.92
C GLY A 156 8.29 8.09 -19.44
N ASP A 157 7.17 7.39 -19.59
CA ASP A 157 5.93 7.94 -20.14
C ASP A 157 4.90 8.19 -19.03
N LEU A 158 4.88 9.44 -18.52
CA LEU A 158 3.95 9.83 -17.46
C LEU A 158 2.49 9.85 -17.96
N ASP A 159 2.25 10.18 -19.22
CA ASP A 159 0.88 10.27 -19.75
C ASP A 159 0.26 8.87 -19.85
N GLU A 160 1.01 7.87 -20.30
CA GLU A 160 0.57 6.48 -20.28
C GLU A 160 0.40 5.95 -18.85
N ALA A 161 1.31 6.31 -17.93
CA ALA A 161 1.18 5.95 -16.53
C ALA A 161 -0.11 6.50 -15.88
N ILE A 162 -0.52 7.72 -16.22
CA ILE A 162 -1.77 8.31 -15.72
C ILE A 162 -2.99 7.60 -16.31
N LYS A 163 -2.95 7.15 -17.56
CA LYS A 163 -4.06 6.41 -18.19
C LYS A 163 -4.38 5.10 -17.48
N GLU A 164 -3.39 4.44 -16.85
CA GLU A 164 -3.60 3.22 -16.07
C GLU A 164 -4.65 3.39 -14.96
N TRP A 165 -4.78 4.59 -14.41
CA TRP A 165 -5.73 4.88 -13.33
C TRP A 165 -7.19 4.94 -13.78
N SER A 166 -7.44 5.00 -15.10
CA SER A 166 -8.78 4.84 -15.68
C SER A 166 -9.19 3.39 -15.84
N ILE A 167 -8.25 2.43 -15.67
CA ILE A 167 -8.48 1.00 -15.85
C ILE A 167 -8.77 0.34 -14.50
N ASN A 168 -9.86 -0.41 -14.42
CA ASN A 168 -10.20 -1.12 -13.20
C ASN A 168 -9.63 -2.55 -13.22
N TYR A 169 -8.47 -2.74 -12.59
CA TYR A 169 -7.76 -4.04 -12.59
C TYR A 169 -8.32 -5.08 -11.61
N ASN A 170 -9.06 -4.67 -10.59
CA ASN A 170 -9.55 -5.56 -9.53
C ASN A 170 -11.00 -5.27 -9.13
N ALA A 171 -11.86 -5.00 -10.11
CA ALA A 171 -13.30 -4.92 -9.90
C ALA A 171 -13.84 -6.31 -9.55
N SER A 172 -14.19 -6.51 -8.32
CA SER A 172 -14.97 -7.67 -7.87
C SER A 172 -15.92 -7.23 -6.80
#